data_05dcfb58ff8b72522a122cda21cb57b8
#
_entry.id   05dcfb58ff8b72522a122cda21cb57b8
#
_cell.length_a   1.000
_cell.length_b   1.000
_cell.length_c   1.000
_cell.angle_alpha   90.00
_cell.angle_beta   90.00
_cell.angle_gamma   90.00
#
_symmetry.space_group_name_H-M   'P 1'
#
loop_
_entity.id
_entity.type
_entity.pdbx_description
1 polymer ?
#
loop_
_entity_poly.entity_id
_entity_poly.type
_entity_poly.pdbx_seq_one_letter_code
_entity_poly.pdbx_strand_id
1 'polypeptide(L)'
;DNLESSIVRKYEWDIDKVTGGGESYKLYSKSNSKVSIAILDSGVDLQNTGLLKNLSNHSKNYVPNKGYLGKEEGEEGIISDIQDRLGHGTAVVAQIVGDDNINGVNPHVNINVYRIFGKSSASPDWIVKAIFDAVDDGNDIINLSTGQYLMIDGEYEDGTNDFETFLKYKKAIDYANQKGVIIVAALGNDSLNVSNQSDLLKLISSRKKVRKPGLVVDVPSYFSSTISVGGIDRLGNLSDFSNKGDSDAIYAPAGSTLSLSELGLNNFINAEKYKEDWIFSATLGGYTYLYGNSFAAPKVSGAIAMIIDKYKLK
;
A
#
# COMPACT_ATOMS: atom_id res chain seq x y z
N ASP A 1 11.03 28.84 11.79
CA ASP A 1 9.88 27.93 11.51
C ASP A 1 9.47 27.87 10.03
N ASN A 2 9.72 28.92 9.22
CA ASN A 2 9.24 28.93 7.83
C ASN A 2 10.25 28.42 6.76
N LEU A 3 11.54 28.33 7.06
CA LEU A 3 12.54 27.90 6.10
C LEU A 3 12.69 26.37 6.02
N GLU A 4 12.66 25.66 7.14
CA GLU A 4 12.71 24.19 7.15
C GLU A 4 11.46 23.56 6.52
N SER A 5 10.28 24.10 6.82
CA SER A 5 9.03 23.65 6.19
C SER A 5 9.01 23.86 4.67
N SER A 6 9.66 24.90 4.15
CA SER A 6 9.73 25.17 2.70
C SER A 6 10.72 24.26 1.97
N ILE A 7 11.81 23.81 2.63
CA ILE A 7 12.81 22.90 2.06
C ILE A 7 12.23 21.47 1.99
N VAL A 8 11.57 21.00 3.03
CA VAL A 8 10.90 19.70 3.06
C VAL A 8 9.82 19.62 1.99
N ARG A 9 8.96 20.62 1.88
CA ARG A 9 7.90 20.70 0.85
C ARG A 9 8.42 20.62 -0.58
N LYS A 10 9.62 21.09 -0.84
CA LYS A 10 10.22 21.02 -2.19
C LYS A 10 10.44 19.57 -2.66
N TYR A 11 10.62 18.62 -1.73
CA TYR A 11 10.86 17.21 -2.03
C TYR A 11 9.62 16.33 -1.88
N GLU A 12 8.54 16.87 -1.32
CA GLU A 12 7.28 16.18 -1.05
C GLU A 12 6.16 16.68 -1.98
N TRP A 13 6.45 16.78 -3.28
CA TRP A 13 5.48 17.19 -4.28
C TRP A 13 4.18 16.39 -4.23
N ASP A 14 4.31 15.11 -3.87
CA ASP A 14 3.23 14.14 -3.77
C ASP A 14 2.28 14.45 -2.60
N ILE A 15 2.83 14.75 -1.44
CA ILE A 15 2.06 15.15 -0.25
C ILE A 15 1.41 16.52 -0.49
N ASP A 16 2.15 17.46 -1.07
CA ASP A 16 1.60 18.79 -1.42
C ASP A 16 0.42 18.66 -2.39
N LYS A 17 0.50 17.75 -3.37
CA LYS A 17 -0.57 17.53 -4.34
C LYS A 17 -1.85 16.99 -3.67
N VAL A 18 -1.72 16.06 -2.74
CA VAL A 18 -2.85 15.46 -2.01
C VAL A 18 -3.44 16.42 -0.98
N THR A 19 -2.60 17.18 -0.31
CA THR A 19 -3.01 18.07 0.78
C THR A 19 -3.38 19.49 0.32
N GLY A 20 -3.25 19.79 -0.99
CA GLY A 20 -3.45 21.13 -1.51
C GLY A 20 -2.44 22.14 -0.92
N GLY A 21 -1.15 21.76 -0.87
CA GLY A 21 -0.10 22.57 -0.26
C GLY A 21 -0.25 22.72 1.25
N GLY A 22 -0.83 21.73 1.92
CA GLY A 22 -1.07 21.70 3.37
C GLY A 22 -2.40 22.31 3.81
N GLU A 23 -3.25 22.77 2.88
CA GLU A 23 -4.58 23.31 3.24
C GLU A 23 -5.46 22.28 3.94
N SER A 24 -5.35 21.00 3.59
CA SER A 24 -6.12 19.94 4.23
C SER A 24 -5.85 19.81 5.73
N TYR A 25 -4.66 20.15 6.20
CA TYR A 25 -4.34 20.10 7.63
C TYR A 25 -5.16 21.08 8.47
N LYS A 26 -5.67 22.15 7.87
CA LYS A 26 -6.56 23.13 8.52
C LYS A 26 -7.97 22.59 8.77
N LEU A 27 -8.33 21.47 8.14
CA LEU A 27 -9.60 20.79 8.37
C LEU A 27 -9.67 20.13 9.76
N TYR A 28 -8.53 19.96 10.40
CA TYR A 28 -8.41 19.44 11.76
C TYR A 28 -8.12 20.58 12.74
N SER A 29 -9.04 20.82 13.63
CA SER A 29 -8.72 21.50 14.88
C SER A 29 -8.38 20.45 15.93
N LYS A 30 -7.11 20.30 16.30
CA LYS A 30 -6.56 19.67 17.52
C LYS A 30 -7.35 18.48 18.15
N SER A 31 -8.19 17.78 17.44
CA SER A 31 -8.98 16.70 18.01
C SER A 31 -8.25 15.37 17.88
N ASN A 32 -8.25 14.59 18.92
CA ASN A 32 -7.87 13.20 18.86
C ASN A 32 -8.76 12.50 17.83
N SER A 33 -8.21 12.13 16.68
CA SER A 33 -8.92 11.33 15.70
C SER A 33 -9.38 10.03 16.38
N LYS A 34 -10.62 9.65 16.11
CA LYS A 34 -11.16 8.35 16.53
C LYS A 34 -11.09 7.32 15.41
N VAL A 35 -10.67 7.76 14.23
CA VAL A 35 -10.49 6.88 13.06
C VAL A 35 -9.18 6.14 13.17
N SER A 36 -9.17 4.88 12.78
CA SER A 36 -7.98 4.04 12.73
C SER A 36 -7.82 3.38 11.37
N ILE A 37 -6.56 3.30 10.92
CA ILE A 37 -6.16 2.61 9.70
C ILE A 37 -5.32 1.40 10.08
N ALA A 38 -5.74 0.22 9.63
CA ALA A 38 -4.92 -0.98 9.66
C ALA A 38 -3.99 -0.98 8.43
N ILE A 39 -2.69 -1.11 8.65
CA ILE A 39 -1.69 -1.15 7.59
C ILE A 39 -1.16 -2.58 7.51
N LEU A 40 -1.59 -3.31 6.46
CA LEU A 40 -1.16 -4.66 6.19
C LEU A 40 0.04 -4.62 5.25
N ASP A 41 1.24 -4.74 5.83
CA ASP A 41 2.50 -4.57 5.10
C ASP A 41 3.67 -5.31 5.77
N SER A 42 4.90 -4.90 5.53
CA SER A 42 6.12 -5.53 6.10
C SER A 42 6.44 -5.13 7.53
N GLY A 43 5.61 -4.32 8.16
CA GLY A 43 5.87 -3.80 9.51
C GLY A 43 6.18 -2.32 9.51
N VAL A 44 6.82 -1.84 10.56
CA VAL A 44 7.28 -0.46 10.72
C VAL A 44 8.64 -0.45 11.42
N ASP A 45 9.50 0.51 11.10
CA ASP A 45 10.77 0.70 11.78
C ASP A 45 10.54 1.22 13.21
N LEU A 46 10.75 0.37 14.19
CA LEU A 46 10.55 0.69 15.61
C LEU A 46 11.58 1.69 16.16
N GLN A 47 12.63 2.00 15.40
CA GLN A 47 13.59 3.05 15.77
C GLN A 47 13.13 4.44 15.34
N ASN A 48 12.22 4.54 14.36
CA ASN A 48 11.61 5.82 13.95
C ASN A 48 10.44 6.18 14.88
N THR A 49 10.75 6.77 16.02
CA THR A 49 9.73 7.14 17.02
C THR A 49 8.70 8.15 16.54
N GLY A 50 9.04 8.95 15.53
CA GLY A 50 8.11 9.89 14.89
C GLY A 50 6.94 9.19 14.21
N LEU A 51 7.18 8.07 13.53
CA LEU A 51 6.14 7.27 12.92
C LEU A 51 5.24 6.55 13.94
N LEU A 52 5.74 6.30 15.14
CA LEU A 52 5.05 5.52 16.16
C LEU A 52 4.11 6.34 17.04
N LYS A 53 4.09 7.67 16.90
CA LYS A 53 3.28 8.58 17.73
C LYS A 53 1.80 8.21 17.78
N ASN A 54 1.27 7.69 16.68
CA ASN A 54 -0.14 7.34 16.54
C ASN A 54 -0.37 5.82 16.50
N LEU A 55 0.64 5.03 16.89
CA LEU A 55 0.52 3.57 16.91
C LEU A 55 -0.41 3.14 18.06
N SER A 56 -1.43 2.36 17.73
CA SER A 56 -2.39 1.79 18.68
C SER A 56 -2.02 0.37 19.09
N ASN A 57 -2.78 -0.20 20.03
CA ASN A 57 -2.42 -1.44 20.72
C ASN A 57 -2.75 -2.75 19.96
N HIS A 58 -3.30 -2.66 18.75
CA HIS A 58 -3.75 -3.85 18.00
C HIS A 58 -2.74 -4.35 16.95
N SER A 59 -1.55 -3.77 16.92
CA SER A 59 -0.51 -4.18 15.97
C SER A 59 -0.03 -5.61 16.22
N LYS A 60 0.10 -6.41 15.15
CA LYS A 60 0.42 -7.85 15.21
C LYS A 60 1.28 -8.30 14.05
N ASN A 61 2.01 -9.39 14.29
CA ASN A 61 2.77 -10.10 13.27
C ASN A 61 2.06 -11.39 12.86
N TYR A 62 2.01 -11.65 11.55
CA TYR A 62 1.43 -12.85 10.93
C TYR A 62 2.48 -13.75 10.29
N VAL A 63 3.72 -13.29 10.24
CA VAL A 63 4.84 -14.06 9.68
C VAL A 63 5.23 -15.15 10.67
N PRO A 64 5.11 -16.42 10.30
CA PRO A 64 5.40 -17.53 11.21
C PRO A 64 6.92 -17.73 11.40
N ASN A 65 7.26 -18.65 12.28
CA ASN A 65 8.64 -19.10 12.42
C ASN A 65 9.19 -19.55 11.06
N LYS A 66 10.41 -19.08 10.74
CA LYS A 66 11.09 -19.24 9.45
C LYS A 66 10.38 -18.65 8.24
N GLY A 67 9.35 -17.83 8.43
CA GLY A 67 8.74 -16.99 7.40
C GLY A 67 8.22 -17.71 6.16
N TYR A 68 8.31 -17.03 5.03
CA TYR A 68 7.76 -17.52 3.77
C TYR A 68 8.46 -18.79 3.29
N LEU A 69 7.68 -19.84 3.05
CA LEU A 69 8.14 -21.19 2.68
C LEU A 69 9.15 -21.82 3.66
N GLY A 70 9.21 -21.34 4.91
CA GLY A 70 10.17 -21.83 5.91
C GLY A 70 11.63 -21.50 5.60
N LYS A 71 11.90 -20.44 4.84
CA LYS A 71 13.24 -20.09 4.30
C LYS A 71 13.78 -18.74 4.82
N GLU A 72 13.04 -18.05 5.67
CA GLU A 72 13.44 -16.74 6.19
C GLU A 72 14.04 -16.89 7.59
N GLU A 73 15.35 -17.06 7.64
CA GLU A 73 16.07 -17.13 8.91
C GLU A 73 15.92 -15.82 9.71
N GLY A 74 15.71 -15.96 11.01
CA GLY A 74 15.47 -14.83 11.93
C GLY A 74 14.00 -14.44 12.08
N GLU A 75 13.07 -15.10 11.36
CA GLU A 75 11.65 -15.03 11.65
C GLU A 75 11.30 -16.08 12.70
N GLU A 76 10.81 -15.63 13.86
CA GLU A 76 10.53 -16.47 15.02
C GLU A 76 9.03 -16.70 15.27
N GLY A 77 8.16 -16.06 14.50
CA GLY A 77 6.71 -16.15 14.66
C GLY A 77 6.15 -15.45 15.90
N ILE A 78 6.91 -14.51 16.48
CA ILE A 78 6.49 -13.76 17.66
C ILE A 78 5.41 -12.76 17.26
N ILE A 79 4.24 -12.83 17.89
CA ILE A 79 3.05 -12.01 17.54
C ILE A 79 3.32 -10.51 17.68
N SER A 80 4.12 -10.10 18.64
CA SER A 80 4.45 -8.69 18.86
C SER A 80 5.56 -8.15 17.96
N ASP A 81 6.19 -8.98 17.15
CA ASP A 81 7.29 -8.58 16.26
C ASP A 81 6.78 -7.88 15.00
N ILE A 82 6.54 -6.59 15.11
CA ILE A 82 6.13 -5.74 14.00
C ILE A 82 7.29 -4.96 13.37
N GLN A 83 8.54 -5.28 13.74
CA GLN A 83 9.72 -4.64 13.15
C GLN A 83 9.78 -4.90 11.64
N ASP A 84 9.85 -3.85 10.87
CA ASP A 84 10.03 -3.92 9.43
C ASP A 84 11.45 -4.41 9.07
N ARG A 85 11.54 -5.32 8.11
CA ARG A 85 12.80 -5.86 7.59
C ARG A 85 13.01 -5.61 6.10
N LEU A 86 12.02 -4.96 5.46
CA LEU A 86 12.03 -4.60 4.04
C LEU A 86 12.13 -3.09 3.81
N GLY A 87 11.62 -2.28 4.76
CA GLY A 87 11.49 -0.85 4.63
C GLY A 87 10.22 -0.39 3.87
N HIS A 88 9.50 -1.32 3.24
CA HIS A 88 8.30 -1.01 2.46
C HIS A 88 7.14 -0.54 3.37
N GLY A 89 6.82 -1.29 4.41
CA GLY A 89 5.78 -0.93 5.37
C GLY A 89 6.08 0.39 6.11
N THR A 90 7.34 0.62 6.45
CA THR A 90 7.80 1.89 7.02
C THR A 90 7.50 3.06 6.10
N ALA A 91 7.78 2.91 4.80
CA ALA A 91 7.48 3.93 3.81
C ALA A 91 5.98 4.15 3.64
N VAL A 92 5.18 3.09 3.65
CA VAL A 92 3.71 3.16 3.58
C VAL A 92 3.13 3.90 4.79
N VAL A 93 3.57 3.57 6.00
CA VAL A 93 3.18 4.28 7.24
C VAL A 93 3.53 5.77 7.15
N ALA A 94 4.73 6.08 6.67
CA ALA A 94 5.21 7.45 6.55
C ALA A 94 4.36 8.29 5.59
N GLN A 95 3.83 7.73 4.52
CA GLN A 95 2.92 8.44 3.61
C GLN A 95 1.59 8.83 4.27
N ILE A 96 1.17 8.09 5.29
CA ILE A 96 -0.05 8.41 6.05
C ILE A 96 0.23 9.44 7.13
N VAL A 97 1.12 9.12 8.07
CA VAL A 97 1.27 9.91 9.31
C VAL A 97 2.46 10.86 9.30
N GLY A 98 3.46 10.62 8.45
CA GLY A 98 4.72 11.35 8.51
C GLY A 98 5.52 11.05 9.79
N ASP A 99 6.61 11.77 9.97
CA ASP A 99 7.43 11.76 11.19
C ASP A 99 7.86 13.18 11.57
N ASP A 100 8.98 13.32 12.27
CA ASP A 100 9.47 14.65 12.67
C ASP A 100 10.11 15.44 11.50
N ASN A 101 10.46 14.77 10.39
CA ASN A 101 11.20 15.34 9.27
C ASN A 101 10.41 15.36 7.97
N ILE A 102 9.40 14.51 7.81
CA ILE A 102 8.56 14.42 6.62
C ILE A 102 7.07 14.53 6.99
N ASN A 103 6.29 15.05 6.06
CA ASN A 103 4.85 15.16 6.23
C ASN A 103 4.14 13.89 5.74
N GLY A 104 3.04 13.54 6.41
CA GLY A 104 2.07 12.56 5.92
C GLY A 104 0.77 13.24 5.53
N VAL A 105 -0.09 12.51 4.83
CA VAL A 105 -1.41 13.02 4.42
C VAL A 105 -2.30 13.31 5.63
N ASN A 106 -2.21 12.48 6.67
CA ASN A 106 -3.03 12.57 7.88
C ASN A 106 -2.21 12.28 9.14
N PRO A 107 -1.52 13.27 9.72
CA PRO A 107 -0.63 13.08 10.86
C PRO A 107 -1.35 12.76 12.18
N HIS A 108 -2.68 12.81 12.22
CA HIS A 108 -3.47 12.64 13.45
C HIS A 108 -4.25 11.33 13.53
N VAL A 109 -4.30 10.55 12.44
CA VAL A 109 -5.02 9.28 12.43
C VAL A 109 -4.31 8.22 13.27
N ASN A 110 -5.08 7.37 13.95
CA ASN A 110 -4.53 6.22 14.63
C ASN A 110 -4.15 5.13 13.62
N ILE A 111 -3.05 4.44 13.84
CA ILE A 111 -2.60 3.34 13.00
C ILE A 111 -2.42 2.05 13.80
N ASN A 112 -2.71 0.94 13.17
CA ASN A 112 -2.35 -0.40 13.62
C ASN A 112 -1.58 -1.09 12.50
N VAL A 113 -0.45 -1.69 12.82
CA VAL A 113 0.43 -2.35 11.86
C VAL A 113 0.23 -3.86 11.96
N TYR A 114 -0.14 -4.47 10.84
CA TYR A 114 -0.33 -5.91 10.68
C TYR A 114 0.75 -6.42 9.74
N ARG A 115 1.80 -6.98 10.33
CA ARG A 115 2.98 -7.39 9.57
C ARG A 115 2.67 -8.73 8.86
N ILE A 116 2.56 -8.67 7.54
CA ILE A 116 2.26 -9.81 6.67
C ILE A 116 3.42 -10.22 5.76
N PHE A 117 4.53 -9.48 5.77
CA PHE A 117 5.76 -9.82 5.06
C PHE A 117 6.92 -9.99 6.03
N GLY A 118 7.69 -11.05 5.84
CA GLY A 118 9.01 -11.21 6.44
C GLY A 118 10.07 -10.44 5.64
N LYS A 119 10.94 -11.18 4.96
CA LYS A 119 12.00 -10.62 4.12
C LYS A 119 11.73 -10.76 2.62
N SER A 120 10.70 -11.47 2.21
CA SER A 120 10.44 -11.77 0.80
C SER A 120 8.98 -11.61 0.38
N SER A 121 8.12 -12.55 0.73
CA SER A 121 6.74 -12.61 0.25
C SER A 121 5.75 -12.82 1.39
N ALA A 122 4.47 -12.56 1.12
CA ALA A 122 3.36 -12.90 2.02
C ALA A 122 2.61 -14.13 1.52
N SER A 123 2.14 -14.96 2.44
CA SER A 123 1.15 -15.96 2.11
C SER A 123 -0.25 -15.34 2.04
N PRO A 124 -1.09 -15.74 1.08
CA PRO A 124 -2.50 -15.32 1.06
C PRO A 124 -3.23 -15.60 2.37
N ASP A 125 -2.91 -16.69 3.05
CA ASP A 125 -3.52 -17.05 4.35
C ASP A 125 -3.18 -16.03 5.44
N TRP A 126 -1.97 -15.49 5.45
CA TRP A 126 -1.61 -14.43 6.40
C TRP A 126 -2.35 -13.14 6.12
N ILE A 127 -2.46 -12.76 4.84
CA ILE A 127 -3.19 -11.55 4.41
C ILE A 127 -4.66 -11.66 4.81
N VAL A 128 -5.31 -12.77 4.47
CA VAL A 128 -6.73 -13.02 4.76
C VAL A 128 -6.98 -12.99 6.27
N LYS A 129 -6.13 -13.67 7.06
CA LYS A 129 -6.23 -13.63 8.52
C LYS A 129 -6.06 -12.22 9.06
N ALA A 130 -5.10 -11.46 8.56
CA ALA A 130 -4.88 -10.09 8.97
C ALA A 130 -6.07 -9.18 8.63
N ILE A 131 -6.77 -9.40 7.51
CA ILE A 131 -7.99 -8.66 7.16
C ILE A 131 -9.08 -8.94 8.21
N PHE A 132 -9.36 -10.20 8.56
CA PHE A 132 -10.35 -10.54 9.58
C PHE A 132 -10.01 -9.90 10.92
N ASP A 133 -8.77 -10.07 11.38
CA ASP A 133 -8.33 -9.53 12.67
C ASP A 133 -8.39 -7.99 12.68
N ALA A 134 -8.01 -7.32 11.58
CA ALA A 134 -8.09 -5.88 11.47
C ALA A 134 -9.54 -5.34 11.56
N VAL A 135 -10.50 -6.09 11.01
CA VAL A 135 -11.93 -5.77 11.16
C VAL A 135 -12.37 -5.96 12.61
N ASP A 136 -12.02 -7.08 13.24
CA ASP A 136 -12.41 -7.41 14.62
C ASP A 136 -11.75 -6.47 15.65
N ASP A 137 -10.56 -5.98 15.36
CA ASP A 137 -9.86 -4.98 16.18
C ASP A 137 -10.48 -3.56 16.07
N GLY A 138 -11.52 -3.38 15.23
CA GLY A 138 -12.28 -2.14 15.14
C GLY A 138 -11.63 -1.05 14.28
N ASN A 139 -10.77 -1.41 13.34
CA ASN A 139 -10.27 -0.45 12.38
C ASN A 139 -11.36 -0.02 11.39
N ASP A 140 -11.30 1.22 10.95
CA ASP A 140 -12.24 1.80 9.99
C ASP A 140 -11.82 1.59 8.55
N ILE A 141 -10.51 1.58 8.33
CA ILE A 141 -9.89 1.46 7.03
C ILE A 141 -8.80 0.39 7.11
N ILE A 142 -8.68 -0.42 6.06
CA ILE A 142 -7.56 -1.34 5.84
C ILE A 142 -6.82 -0.87 4.61
N ASN A 143 -5.54 -0.52 4.77
CA ASN A 143 -4.62 -0.24 3.66
C ASN A 143 -3.84 -1.50 3.30
N LEU A 144 -3.98 -1.93 2.06
CA LEU A 144 -3.26 -3.08 1.51
C LEU A 144 -2.46 -2.64 0.29
N SER A 145 -1.18 -2.31 0.50
CA SER A 145 -0.26 -1.88 -0.56
C SER A 145 0.38 -3.06 -1.30
N THR A 146 -0.38 -4.12 -1.47
CA THR A 146 -0.01 -5.32 -2.22
C THR A 146 -1.24 -5.96 -2.85
N GLY A 147 -1.01 -6.81 -3.83
CA GLY A 147 -2.04 -7.59 -4.49
C GLY A 147 -1.43 -8.78 -5.22
N GLN A 148 -2.27 -9.60 -5.80
CA GLN A 148 -1.84 -10.70 -6.63
C GLN A 148 -2.83 -11.00 -7.75
N TYR A 149 -2.30 -11.50 -8.87
CA TYR A 149 -3.12 -11.99 -9.96
C TYR A 149 -3.47 -13.46 -9.72
N LEU A 150 -4.74 -13.77 -9.83
CA LEU A 150 -5.27 -15.12 -9.64
C LEU A 150 -6.01 -15.57 -10.90
N MET A 151 -5.70 -16.76 -11.40
CA MET A 151 -6.50 -17.42 -12.43
C MET A 151 -7.56 -18.28 -11.75
N ILE A 152 -8.81 -17.82 -11.74
CA ILE A 152 -9.88 -18.38 -10.92
C ILE A 152 -10.68 -19.51 -11.58
N ASP A 153 -10.57 -19.64 -12.89
CA ASP A 153 -11.03 -20.79 -13.65
C ASP A 153 -9.95 -21.20 -14.66
N GLY A 154 -10.13 -22.26 -15.41
CA GLY A 154 -9.04 -22.81 -16.20
C GLY A 154 -8.09 -23.69 -15.38
N GLU A 155 -6.89 -23.98 -15.90
CA GLU A 155 -5.94 -24.88 -15.26
C GLU A 155 -4.49 -24.52 -15.58
N TYR A 156 -3.62 -24.59 -14.58
CA TYR A 156 -2.17 -24.66 -14.74
C TYR A 156 -1.72 -26.06 -15.19
N GLU A 157 -0.45 -26.22 -15.57
CA GLU A 157 0.07 -27.55 -16.00
C GLU A 157 -0.08 -28.63 -14.92
N ASP A 158 -0.06 -28.25 -13.65
CA ASP A 158 -0.24 -29.16 -12.52
C ASP A 158 -1.72 -29.53 -12.24
N GLY A 159 -2.66 -29.06 -13.06
CA GLY A 159 -4.09 -29.29 -12.91
C GLY A 159 -4.78 -28.42 -11.89
N THR A 160 -4.09 -27.48 -11.25
CA THR A 160 -4.63 -26.54 -10.25
C THR A 160 -5.07 -25.23 -10.88
N ASN A 161 -5.79 -24.41 -10.12
CA ASN A 161 -6.01 -22.98 -10.35
C ASN A 161 -6.05 -22.25 -9.00
N ASP A 162 -6.39 -20.96 -9.01
CA ASP A 162 -6.34 -20.11 -7.82
C ASP A 162 -7.72 -19.87 -7.19
N PHE A 163 -8.74 -20.65 -7.55
CA PHE A 163 -10.12 -20.41 -7.10
C PHE A 163 -10.28 -20.46 -5.59
N GLU A 164 -9.62 -21.41 -4.91
CA GLU A 164 -9.69 -21.50 -3.44
C GLU A 164 -9.09 -20.25 -2.78
N THR A 165 -7.96 -19.77 -3.28
CA THR A 165 -7.33 -18.54 -2.80
C THR A 165 -8.25 -17.34 -3.03
N PHE A 166 -8.86 -17.23 -4.20
CA PHE A 166 -9.85 -16.21 -4.50
C PHE A 166 -11.03 -16.23 -3.50
N LEU A 167 -11.57 -17.42 -3.18
CA LEU A 167 -12.66 -17.53 -2.22
C LEU A 167 -12.26 -17.09 -0.80
N LYS A 168 -11.02 -17.34 -0.39
CA LYS A 168 -10.50 -16.86 0.90
C LYS A 168 -10.50 -15.34 0.94
N TYR A 169 -9.97 -14.67 -0.08
CA TYR A 169 -10.02 -13.21 -0.20
C TYR A 169 -11.46 -12.69 -0.21
N LYS A 170 -12.31 -13.30 -1.02
CA LYS A 170 -13.72 -12.90 -1.10
C LYS A 170 -14.39 -12.90 0.27
N LYS A 171 -14.23 -13.96 1.05
CA LYS A 171 -14.82 -14.08 2.40
C LYS A 171 -14.34 -12.96 3.33
N ALA A 172 -13.04 -12.66 3.33
CA ALA A 172 -12.46 -11.62 4.18
C ALA A 172 -12.93 -10.22 3.76
N ILE A 173 -12.99 -9.95 2.46
CA ILE A 173 -13.41 -8.67 1.91
C ILE A 173 -14.92 -8.45 2.13
N ASP A 174 -15.73 -9.47 1.90
CA ASP A 174 -17.17 -9.43 2.19
C ASP A 174 -17.42 -9.16 3.68
N TYR A 175 -16.64 -9.80 4.55
CA TYR A 175 -16.71 -9.55 6.00
C TYR A 175 -16.39 -8.11 6.36
N ALA A 176 -15.30 -7.54 5.83
CA ALA A 176 -14.95 -6.15 6.03
C ALA A 176 -16.07 -5.22 5.57
N ASN A 177 -16.61 -5.45 4.37
CA ASN A 177 -17.71 -4.67 3.82
C ASN A 177 -18.98 -4.75 4.68
N GLN A 178 -19.35 -5.93 5.16
CA GLN A 178 -20.51 -6.12 6.05
C GLN A 178 -20.36 -5.39 7.39
N LYS A 179 -19.13 -5.25 7.86
CA LYS A 179 -18.81 -4.50 9.10
C LYS A 179 -18.58 -3.00 8.86
N GLY A 180 -18.73 -2.52 7.63
CA GLY A 180 -18.53 -1.12 7.28
C GLY A 180 -17.05 -0.68 7.25
N VAL A 181 -16.11 -1.62 7.18
CA VAL A 181 -14.68 -1.35 7.07
C VAL A 181 -14.31 -1.17 5.60
N ILE A 182 -13.62 -0.07 5.31
CA ILE A 182 -13.20 0.29 3.94
C ILE A 182 -11.83 -0.34 3.65
N ILE A 183 -11.75 -1.14 2.58
CA ILE A 183 -10.46 -1.65 2.08
C ILE A 183 -9.97 -0.75 0.96
N VAL A 184 -8.73 -0.27 1.09
CA VAL A 184 -8.00 0.50 0.08
C VAL A 184 -6.83 -0.36 -0.38
N ALA A 185 -6.77 -0.68 -1.65
CA ALA A 185 -5.75 -1.56 -2.22
C ALA A 185 -5.03 -0.93 -3.40
N ALA A 186 -3.72 -1.10 -3.43
CA ALA A 186 -2.91 -0.70 -4.57
C ALA A 186 -3.17 -1.61 -5.77
N LEU A 187 -3.35 -1.01 -6.95
CA LEU A 187 -3.23 -1.71 -8.23
C LEU A 187 -1.77 -2.14 -8.46
N GLY A 188 -1.57 -3.16 -9.30
CA GLY A 188 -0.23 -3.61 -9.68
C GLY A 188 0.60 -2.56 -10.42
N ASN A 189 1.89 -2.83 -10.53
CA ASN A 189 2.88 -1.96 -11.20
C ASN A 189 3.40 -2.61 -12.51
N ASP A 190 2.53 -3.24 -13.28
CA ASP A 190 2.89 -4.02 -14.46
C ASP A 190 2.47 -3.33 -15.78
N SER A 191 2.04 -2.06 -15.72
CA SER A 191 1.59 -1.24 -16.87
C SER A 191 0.44 -1.88 -17.66
N LEU A 192 -0.43 -2.61 -16.97
CA LEU A 192 -1.54 -3.34 -17.57
C LEU A 192 -2.88 -2.62 -17.38
N ASN A 193 -3.82 -2.89 -18.29
CA ASN A 193 -5.22 -2.61 -18.03
C ASN A 193 -5.87 -3.86 -17.42
N VAL A 194 -6.36 -3.78 -16.19
CA VAL A 194 -6.96 -4.92 -15.48
C VAL A 194 -8.25 -5.43 -16.11
N SER A 195 -8.88 -4.64 -17.00
CA SER A 195 -10.01 -5.10 -17.81
C SER A 195 -9.59 -5.90 -19.06
N ASN A 196 -8.30 -5.92 -19.41
CA ASN A 196 -7.77 -6.64 -20.55
C ASN A 196 -7.31 -8.05 -20.17
N GLN A 197 -8.19 -9.02 -20.31
CA GLN A 197 -7.92 -10.42 -19.97
C GLN A 197 -6.75 -11.02 -20.75
N SER A 198 -6.52 -10.59 -21.99
CA SER A 198 -5.39 -11.09 -22.79
C SER A 198 -4.05 -10.72 -22.16
N ASP A 199 -3.92 -9.48 -21.66
CA ASP A 199 -2.67 -9.01 -21.05
C ASP A 199 -2.46 -9.64 -19.67
N LEU A 200 -3.51 -9.76 -18.87
CA LEU A 200 -3.46 -10.46 -17.58
C LEU A 200 -3.06 -11.92 -17.73
N LEU A 201 -3.64 -12.60 -18.74
CA LEU A 201 -3.31 -13.99 -19.01
C LEU A 201 -1.86 -14.17 -19.50
N LYS A 202 -1.36 -13.25 -20.33
CA LYS A 202 0.06 -13.25 -20.74
C LYS A 202 0.99 -13.10 -19.52
N LEU A 203 0.65 -12.17 -18.62
CA LEU A 203 1.44 -11.96 -17.41
C LEU A 203 1.47 -13.22 -16.53
N ILE A 204 0.31 -13.80 -16.23
CA ILE A 204 0.26 -14.99 -15.38
C ILE A 204 0.95 -16.19 -16.04
N SER A 205 0.82 -16.33 -17.37
CA SER A 205 1.48 -17.38 -18.14
C SER A 205 3.02 -17.25 -18.15
N SER A 206 3.54 -16.05 -17.99
CA SER A 206 4.98 -15.81 -17.85
C SER A 206 5.54 -16.26 -16.50
N ARG A 207 4.68 -16.35 -15.48
CA ARG A 207 5.05 -16.73 -14.10
C ARG A 207 4.79 -18.20 -13.80
N LYS A 208 3.73 -18.77 -14.37
CA LYS A 208 3.32 -20.15 -14.19
C LYS A 208 2.70 -20.69 -15.48
N LYS A 209 3.11 -21.87 -15.90
CA LYS A 209 2.62 -22.46 -17.16
C LYS A 209 1.13 -22.77 -17.08
N VAL A 210 0.38 -22.27 -18.05
CA VAL A 210 -1.07 -22.43 -18.18
C VAL A 210 -1.36 -23.53 -19.20
N ARG A 211 -2.13 -24.54 -18.78
CA ARG A 211 -2.63 -25.63 -19.63
C ARG A 211 -3.94 -25.23 -20.32
N LYS A 212 -4.88 -24.71 -19.53
CA LYS A 212 -6.17 -24.24 -20.00
C LYS A 212 -6.38 -22.79 -19.53
N PRO A 213 -6.43 -21.81 -20.45
CA PRO A 213 -6.68 -20.42 -20.09
C PRO A 213 -7.99 -20.25 -19.32
N GLY A 214 -7.98 -19.33 -18.36
CA GLY A 214 -9.14 -18.96 -17.56
C GLY A 214 -9.15 -17.47 -17.22
N LEU A 215 -10.15 -17.06 -16.48
CA LEU A 215 -10.31 -15.68 -16.01
C LEU A 215 -9.23 -15.33 -15.01
N VAL A 216 -8.49 -14.26 -15.27
CA VAL A 216 -7.47 -13.71 -14.38
C VAL A 216 -8.01 -12.43 -13.73
N VAL A 217 -7.86 -12.32 -12.42
CA VAL A 217 -8.29 -11.17 -11.63
C VAL A 217 -7.13 -10.64 -10.77
N ASP A 218 -7.10 -9.33 -10.56
CA ASP A 218 -6.18 -8.66 -9.66
C ASP A 218 -6.86 -8.48 -8.30
N VAL A 219 -6.46 -9.25 -7.30
CA VAL A 219 -7.06 -9.18 -5.96
C VAL A 219 -6.16 -8.41 -4.99
N PRO A 220 -6.73 -7.60 -4.07
CA PRO A 220 -8.16 -7.44 -3.78
C PRO A 220 -8.89 -6.40 -4.65
N SER A 221 -8.22 -5.73 -5.57
CA SER A 221 -8.78 -4.64 -6.41
C SER A 221 -9.98 -5.08 -7.26
N TYR A 222 -10.07 -6.36 -7.59
CA TYR A 222 -11.19 -6.92 -8.35
C TYR A 222 -12.56 -6.78 -7.67
N PHE A 223 -12.59 -6.75 -6.35
CA PHE A 223 -13.85 -6.69 -5.60
C PHE A 223 -14.40 -5.26 -5.57
N SER A 224 -15.66 -5.09 -5.96
CA SER A 224 -16.30 -3.77 -6.08
C SER A 224 -16.42 -2.99 -4.76
N SER A 225 -16.33 -3.67 -3.62
CA SER A 225 -16.28 -3.03 -2.30
C SER A 225 -14.88 -2.53 -1.91
N THR A 226 -13.86 -2.85 -2.70
CA THR A 226 -12.49 -2.39 -2.49
C THR A 226 -12.25 -1.10 -3.29
N ILE A 227 -11.65 -0.10 -2.65
CA ILE A 227 -11.19 1.11 -3.33
C ILE A 227 -9.83 0.78 -3.96
N SER A 228 -9.81 0.68 -5.28
CA SER A 228 -8.60 0.41 -6.06
C SER A 228 -7.84 1.69 -6.31
N VAL A 229 -6.53 1.70 -6.05
CA VAL A 229 -5.69 2.88 -6.20
C VAL A 229 -4.56 2.64 -7.18
N GLY A 230 -4.56 3.40 -8.26
CA GLY A 230 -3.47 3.51 -9.22
C GLY A 230 -2.59 4.74 -8.96
N GLY A 231 -1.52 4.87 -9.75
CA GLY A 231 -0.53 5.91 -9.59
C GLY A 231 -0.59 7.01 -10.64
N ILE A 232 -0.29 8.23 -10.21
CA ILE A 232 0.00 9.35 -11.10
C ILE A 232 1.39 9.93 -10.84
N ASP A 233 1.96 10.51 -11.89
CA ASP A 233 3.20 11.27 -11.83
C ASP A 233 2.99 12.69 -11.27
N ARG A 234 4.07 13.46 -11.19
CA ARG A 234 4.04 14.84 -10.72
C ARG A 234 3.16 15.75 -11.58
N LEU A 235 3.03 15.47 -12.87
CA LEU A 235 2.23 16.24 -13.80
C LEU A 235 0.74 15.84 -13.80
N GLY A 236 0.39 14.72 -13.14
CA GLY A 236 -0.97 14.20 -13.06
C GLY A 236 -1.31 13.20 -14.15
N ASN A 237 -0.32 12.74 -14.92
CA ASN A 237 -0.52 11.65 -15.87
C ASN A 237 -0.48 10.32 -15.16
N LEU A 238 -1.10 9.29 -15.74
CA LEU A 238 -0.96 7.93 -15.25
C LEU A 238 0.53 7.55 -15.19
N SER A 239 0.98 7.06 -14.03
CA SER A 239 2.36 6.59 -13.89
C SER A 239 2.65 5.49 -14.92
N ASP A 240 3.81 5.55 -15.55
CA ASP A 240 4.22 4.65 -16.63
C ASP A 240 4.20 3.17 -16.24
N PHE A 241 4.45 2.88 -14.97
CA PHE A 241 4.37 1.52 -14.40
C PHE A 241 2.97 1.14 -13.91
N SER A 242 2.06 2.11 -13.68
CA SER A 242 0.79 1.81 -13.02
C SER A 242 -0.12 0.96 -13.88
N ASN A 243 -0.74 -0.04 -13.24
CA ASN A 243 -1.91 -0.65 -13.84
C ASN A 243 -3.03 0.38 -13.92
N LYS A 244 -3.83 0.28 -14.97
CA LYS A 244 -5.08 1.01 -15.14
C LYS A 244 -6.22 0.15 -14.60
N GLY A 245 -6.92 0.66 -13.59
CA GLY A 245 -8.11 0.03 -13.03
C GLY A 245 -9.38 0.30 -13.83
N ASP A 246 -10.49 -0.18 -13.33
CA ASP A 246 -11.83 0.09 -13.83
C ASP A 246 -12.24 1.55 -13.61
N SER A 247 -13.45 1.92 -14.03
CA SER A 247 -13.95 3.31 -14.00
C SER A 247 -13.99 3.95 -12.62
N ASP A 248 -14.05 3.15 -11.57
CA ASP A 248 -14.14 3.58 -10.16
C ASP A 248 -12.78 3.63 -9.45
N ALA A 249 -11.70 3.27 -10.14
CA ALA A 249 -10.36 3.38 -9.57
C ALA A 249 -10.00 4.84 -9.28
N ILE A 250 -9.36 5.05 -8.13
CA ILE A 250 -8.82 6.34 -7.71
C ILE A 250 -7.33 6.36 -8.04
N TYR A 251 -6.80 7.53 -8.38
CA TYR A 251 -5.39 7.70 -8.69
C TYR A 251 -4.77 8.73 -7.78
N ALA A 252 -3.60 8.40 -7.23
CA ALA A 252 -2.85 9.26 -6.32
C ALA A 252 -1.35 9.24 -6.67
N PRO A 253 -0.57 10.21 -6.20
CA PRO A 253 0.86 10.29 -6.50
C PRO A 253 1.64 9.02 -6.17
N ALA A 254 2.33 8.49 -7.17
CA ALA A 254 3.13 7.27 -7.10
C ALA A 254 4.52 7.40 -7.74
N GLY A 255 4.77 8.49 -8.46
CA GLY A 255 6.01 8.76 -9.17
C GLY A 255 6.01 8.28 -10.63
N SER A 256 7.18 8.33 -11.27
CA SER A 256 7.40 7.93 -12.66
C SER A 256 8.79 7.34 -12.85
N THR A 257 8.95 6.40 -13.78
CA THR A 257 10.24 5.86 -14.22
C THR A 257 10.63 6.28 -15.64
N LEU A 258 9.86 7.16 -16.27
CA LEU A 258 10.11 7.61 -17.65
C LEU A 258 11.49 8.25 -17.80
N SER A 259 11.84 9.22 -16.97
CA SER A 259 13.15 9.88 -17.04
C SER A 259 14.30 8.90 -16.77
N LEU A 260 14.09 7.92 -15.88
CA LEU A 260 15.06 6.84 -15.64
C LEU A 260 15.27 6.01 -16.91
N SER A 261 14.20 5.65 -17.59
CA SER A 261 14.24 4.87 -18.83
C SER A 261 14.89 5.64 -19.99
N GLU A 262 14.63 6.94 -20.08
CA GLU A 262 15.16 7.80 -21.14
C GLU A 262 16.64 8.15 -20.93
N LEU A 263 17.04 8.48 -19.72
CA LEU A 263 18.40 8.97 -19.41
C LEU A 263 19.38 7.84 -19.06
N GLY A 264 18.88 6.69 -18.63
CA GLY A 264 19.64 5.65 -17.96
C GLY A 264 20.05 6.02 -16.53
N LEU A 265 20.39 5.01 -15.73
CA LEU A 265 20.58 5.15 -14.28
C LEU A 265 21.61 6.22 -13.90
N ASN A 266 22.78 6.23 -14.55
CA ASN A 266 23.86 7.17 -14.20
C ASN A 266 23.45 8.63 -14.44
N ASN A 267 22.85 8.93 -15.58
CA ASN A 267 22.43 10.29 -15.91
C ASN A 267 21.24 10.73 -15.04
N PHE A 268 20.32 9.81 -14.77
CA PHE A 268 19.17 10.03 -13.88
C PHE A 268 19.65 10.42 -12.47
N ILE A 269 20.63 9.69 -11.91
CA ILE A 269 21.19 9.98 -10.60
C ILE A 269 21.98 11.30 -10.61
N ASN A 270 22.85 11.50 -11.61
CA ASN A 270 23.68 12.71 -11.72
C ASN A 270 22.84 13.99 -11.89
N ALA A 271 21.72 13.89 -12.58
CA ALA A 271 20.76 14.99 -12.74
C ALA A 271 19.78 15.12 -11.56
N GLU A 272 19.90 14.28 -10.54
CA GLU A 272 19.02 14.23 -9.36
C GLU A 272 17.53 14.13 -9.71
N LYS A 273 17.19 13.52 -10.86
CA LYS A 273 15.81 13.42 -11.34
C LYS A 273 14.88 12.68 -10.38
N TYR A 274 15.39 11.78 -9.56
CA TYR A 274 14.63 11.09 -8.53
C TYR A 274 13.95 12.06 -7.55
N LYS A 275 14.50 13.25 -7.31
CA LYS A 275 13.90 14.28 -6.44
C LYS A 275 12.60 14.87 -7.01
N GLU A 276 12.46 14.85 -8.32
CA GLU A 276 11.28 15.33 -9.03
C GLU A 276 10.27 14.22 -9.34
N ASP A 277 10.80 13.04 -9.71
CA ASP A 277 10.00 11.98 -10.30
C ASP A 277 9.53 10.94 -9.28
N TRP A 278 10.23 10.79 -8.15
CA TRP A 278 9.94 9.77 -7.15
C TRP A 278 9.34 10.36 -5.87
N ILE A 279 8.88 9.47 -5.02
CA ILE A 279 8.27 9.78 -3.72
C ILE A 279 9.37 9.78 -2.67
N PHE A 280 9.48 10.85 -1.88
CA PHE A 280 10.37 10.91 -0.72
C PHE A 280 9.67 10.33 0.50
N SER A 281 10.28 9.36 1.16
CA SER A 281 9.66 8.66 2.30
C SER A 281 10.68 8.17 3.32
N ALA A 282 10.21 7.82 4.51
CA ALA A 282 11.01 7.11 5.48
C ALA A 282 11.25 5.65 5.03
N THR A 283 12.36 5.08 5.44
CA THR A 283 12.71 3.67 5.31
C THR A 283 13.50 3.23 6.54
N LEU A 284 14.05 2.01 6.53
CA LEU A 284 14.85 1.50 7.64
C LEU A 284 16.05 2.39 7.92
N GLY A 285 16.10 2.97 9.12
CA GLY A 285 17.19 3.79 9.58
C GLY A 285 17.37 5.14 8.89
N GLY A 286 16.39 5.61 8.09
CA GLY A 286 16.52 6.90 7.41
C GLY A 286 15.42 7.19 6.39
N TYR A 287 15.84 7.81 5.27
CA TYR A 287 14.93 8.26 4.21
C TYR A 287 15.44 7.83 2.85
N THR A 288 14.51 7.70 1.90
CA THR A 288 14.83 7.30 0.53
C THR A 288 13.80 7.85 -0.45
N TYR A 289 14.12 7.76 -1.72
CA TYR A 289 13.18 8.01 -2.82
C TYR A 289 12.68 6.69 -3.37
N LEU A 290 11.37 6.62 -3.59
CA LEU A 290 10.65 5.42 -4.00
C LEU A 290 9.63 5.74 -5.08
N TYR A 291 9.15 4.74 -5.78
CA TYR A 291 8.01 4.85 -6.70
C TYR A 291 7.16 3.57 -6.62
N GLY A 292 5.89 3.68 -6.96
CA GLY A 292 4.97 2.56 -7.00
C GLY A 292 3.60 2.89 -6.45
N ASN A 293 2.61 2.12 -6.87
CA ASN A 293 1.23 2.25 -6.41
C ASN A 293 1.09 1.94 -4.91
N SER A 294 2.05 1.20 -4.35
CA SER A 294 2.14 0.96 -2.90
C SER A 294 2.18 2.24 -2.06
N PHE A 295 2.66 3.35 -2.65
CA PHE A 295 2.76 4.66 -1.99
C PHE A 295 1.61 5.60 -2.35
N ALA A 296 0.82 5.25 -3.36
CA ALA A 296 -0.43 5.92 -3.71
C ALA A 296 -1.59 5.50 -2.79
N ALA A 297 -1.75 4.20 -2.55
CA ALA A 297 -2.81 3.65 -1.70
C ALA A 297 -2.86 4.27 -0.30
N PRO A 298 -1.75 4.41 0.46
CA PRO A 298 -1.78 5.02 1.79
C PRO A 298 -2.19 6.49 1.76
N LYS A 299 -1.91 7.24 0.70
CA LYS A 299 -2.38 8.61 0.53
C LYS A 299 -3.91 8.66 0.48
N VAL A 300 -4.53 7.75 -0.23
CA VAL A 300 -6.00 7.62 -0.31
C VAL A 300 -6.56 7.19 1.04
N SER A 301 -5.95 6.21 1.72
CA SER A 301 -6.37 5.79 3.07
C SER A 301 -6.35 6.95 4.06
N GLY A 302 -5.28 7.74 4.07
CA GLY A 302 -5.15 8.92 4.92
C GLY A 302 -6.20 9.98 4.62
N ALA A 303 -6.50 10.23 3.35
CA ALA A 303 -7.52 11.18 2.92
C ALA A 303 -8.94 10.72 3.29
N ILE A 304 -9.26 9.43 3.14
CA ILE A 304 -10.56 8.87 3.55
C ILE A 304 -10.75 9.01 5.06
N ALA A 305 -9.73 8.70 5.86
CA ALA A 305 -9.78 8.88 7.31
C ALA A 305 -10.07 10.34 7.69
N MET A 306 -9.50 11.29 6.98
CA MET A 306 -9.74 12.70 7.14
C MET A 306 -11.21 13.08 6.87
N ILE A 307 -11.80 12.52 5.81
CA ILE A 307 -13.20 12.75 5.45
C ILE A 307 -14.13 12.17 6.53
N ILE A 308 -13.85 10.96 7.01
CA ILE A 308 -14.62 10.31 8.08
C ILE A 308 -14.63 11.18 9.35
N ASP A 309 -13.47 11.65 9.78
CA ASP A 309 -13.34 12.51 10.96
C ASP A 309 -14.08 13.85 10.78
N LYS A 310 -13.88 14.51 9.64
CA LYS A 310 -14.46 15.83 9.35
C LYS A 310 -15.99 15.79 9.37
N TYR A 311 -16.58 14.79 8.75
CA TYR A 311 -18.03 14.68 8.58
C TYR A 311 -18.70 13.78 9.62
N LYS A 312 -17.93 13.23 10.57
CA LYS A 312 -18.42 12.34 11.62
C LYS A 312 -19.26 11.20 11.06
N LEU A 313 -18.70 10.51 10.07
CA LEU A 313 -19.37 9.42 9.35
C LEU A 313 -19.35 8.08 10.12
N LYS A 314 -19.16 8.13 11.43
CA LYS A 314 -19.26 6.99 12.35
C LYS A 314 -20.53 7.06 13.16
#